data_48594b3755a8092cf63f110be0042273
#
_entry.id   48594b3755a8092cf63f110be0042273
#
_cell.length_a   1.000
_cell.length_b   1.000
_cell.length_c   1.000
_cell.angle_alpha   90.00
_cell.angle_beta   90.00
_cell.angle_gamma   90.00
#
_symmetry.space_group_name_H-M   'P 1'
#
loop_
_entity.id
_entity.type
_entity.pdbx_description
1 polymer ?
#
loop_
_entity_poly.entity_id
_entity_poly.type
_entity_poly.pdbx_seq_one_letter_code
_entity_poly.pdbx_strand_id
1 'polypeptide(L)'
;MTRERQRTDLHEPRRYKVTIYNDDFTTMEFVVKILVEVFFKTEAEAETLMLQVHRSVKAVVGIYTYDIAMSKVNKATQMACEAGFPLRLTCEPE
;
A
#
# COMPACT_ATOMS: atom_id res chain seq x y z
N MET A 1 21.55 -26.51 20.30
CA MET A 1 21.62 -26.08 19.84
C MET A 1 21.33 -25.46 19.55
N THR A 2 21.32 -25.40 19.36
CA THR A 2 21.16 -24.96 18.92
C THR A 2 21.10 -24.28 18.28
N ARG A 3 21.31 -24.01 17.90
CA ARG A 3 21.10 -23.38 17.08
C ARG A 3 19.98 -23.25 16.64
N GLU A 4 19.17 -23.55 16.87
CA GLU A 4 18.14 -23.50 16.44
C GLU A 4 17.27 -22.52 16.69
N ARG A 5 17.08 -21.91 17.67
CA ARG A 5 16.42 -20.99 17.96
C ARG A 5 16.59 -19.85 17.28
N GLN A 6 17.57 -19.51 17.18
CA GLN A 6 17.85 -18.39 16.49
C GLN A 6 17.37 -18.53 15.12
N ARG A 7 17.18 -19.71 14.73
CA ARG A 7 16.68 -19.92 13.51
C ARG A 7 15.34 -19.40 13.33
N THR A 8 14.52 -19.30 14.31
CA THR A 8 13.19 -18.75 14.21
C THR A 8 13.18 -17.37 13.67
N ASP A 9 14.05 -16.54 14.16
CA ASP A 9 14.12 -15.18 13.67
C ASP A 9 14.54 -15.14 12.23
N LEU A 10 15.39 -16.04 11.83
CA LEU A 10 15.87 -16.06 10.48
C LEU A 10 14.80 -16.41 9.49
N HIS A 11 13.75 -17.08 9.94
CA HIS A 11 12.71 -17.53 9.05
C HIS A 11 11.55 -16.58 8.96
N GLU A 12 11.54 -15.54 9.78
CA GLU A 12 10.46 -14.60 9.76
C GLU A 12 10.70 -13.58 8.65
N PRO A 13 9.80 -13.47 7.67
CA PRO A 13 10.03 -12.55 6.56
C PRO A 13 9.94 -11.12 7.05
N ARG A 14 10.71 -10.27 6.43
CA ARG A 14 10.63 -8.84 6.70
C ARG A 14 9.29 -8.32 6.24
N ARG A 15 8.82 -7.32 6.93
CA ARG A 15 7.57 -6.67 6.58
C ARG A 15 7.83 -5.37 5.87
N TYR A 16 6.93 -5.04 4.97
CA TYR A 16 7.06 -3.84 4.16
C TYR A 16 5.80 -3.01 4.26
N LYS A 17 5.99 -1.73 4.35
CA LYS A 17 4.93 -0.76 4.51
C LYS A 17 4.64 -0.16 3.15
N VAL A 18 3.37 -0.16 2.75
CA VAL A 18 2.93 0.47 1.51
C VAL A 18 2.32 1.81 1.87
N THR A 19 2.83 2.86 1.23
CA THR A 19 2.38 4.22 1.45
C THR A 19 1.81 4.76 0.15
N ILE A 20 0.66 5.43 0.24
CA ILE A 20 0.03 6.08 -0.90
C ILE A 20 0.16 7.59 -0.70
N TYR A 21 0.43 8.30 -1.80
CA TYR A 21 0.69 9.74 -1.77
C TYR A 21 -0.38 10.52 -2.50
N ASN A 22 -0.67 11.71 -1.99
CA ASN A 22 -1.60 12.61 -2.64
C ASN A 22 -0.94 13.30 -3.83
N ASP A 23 -1.75 13.69 -4.81
CA ASP A 23 -1.30 14.53 -5.91
C ASP A 23 -2.49 15.35 -6.38
N ASP A 24 -2.25 16.28 -7.29
CA ASP A 24 -3.26 17.26 -7.70
C ASP A 24 -4.21 16.74 -8.77
N PHE A 25 -3.95 15.56 -9.34
CA PHE A 25 -4.69 15.09 -10.49
C PHE A 25 -5.52 13.84 -10.25
N THR A 26 -5.04 12.94 -9.39
CA THR A 26 -5.77 11.71 -9.12
C THR A 26 -7.04 12.01 -8.36
N THR A 27 -8.18 11.54 -8.84
CA THR A 27 -9.45 11.84 -8.20
C THR A 27 -9.58 11.05 -6.89
N MET A 28 -10.37 11.59 -5.97
CA MET A 28 -10.66 10.90 -4.72
C MET A 28 -11.35 9.58 -4.96
N GLU A 29 -12.25 9.55 -5.96
CA GLU A 29 -12.95 8.33 -6.32
C GLU A 29 -12.00 7.25 -6.77
N PHE A 30 -10.98 7.61 -7.52
CA PHE A 30 -10.00 6.65 -7.99
C PHE A 30 -9.18 6.11 -6.81
N VAL A 31 -8.81 6.96 -5.87
CA VAL A 31 -8.06 6.53 -4.68
C VAL A 31 -8.89 5.51 -3.90
N VAL A 32 -10.17 5.78 -3.69
CA VAL A 32 -11.06 4.84 -3.00
C VAL A 32 -11.13 3.53 -3.77
N LYS A 33 -11.25 3.61 -5.09
CA LYS A 33 -11.33 2.41 -5.91
C LYS A 33 -10.08 1.53 -5.74
N ILE A 34 -8.90 2.14 -5.76
CA ILE A 34 -7.65 1.42 -5.57
C ILE A 34 -7.61 0.77 -4.19
N LEU A 35 -8.01 1.51 -3.17
CA LEU A 35 -7.98 0.98 -1.81
C LEU A 35 -8.93 -0.20 -1.63
N VAL A 36 -10.08 -0.16 -2.28
CA VAL A 36 -11.03 -1.26 -2.21
C VAL A 36 -10.58 -2.44 -3.05
N GLU A 37 -10.19 -2.20 -4.30
CA GLU A 37 -9.95 -3.28 -5.25
C GLU A 37 -8.57 -3.92 -5.12
N VAL A 38 -7.57 -3.15 -4.77
CA VAL A 38 -6.21 -3.67 -4.68
C VAL A 38 -5.84 -4.03 -3.26
N PHE A 39 -6.25 -3.20 -2.30
CA PHE A 39 -5.86 -3.39 -0.90
C PHE A 39 -6.98 -3.99 -0.06
N PHE A 40 -8.09 -4.31 -0.67
CA PHE A 40 -9.22 -5.02 -0.04
C PHE A 40 -9.74 -4.32 1.21
N LYS A 41 -9.73 -3.00 1.21
CA LYS A 41 -10.33 -2.23 2.29
C LYS A 41 -11.84 -2.19 2.09
N THR A 42 -12.58 -2.04 3.18
CA THR A 42 -14.01 -1.75 3.06
C THR A 42 -14.16 -0.33 2.53
N GLU A 43 -15.34 0.01 2.04
CA GLU A 43 -15.58 1.36 1.56
C GLU A 43 -15.34 2.40 2.65
N ALA A 44 -15.78 2.10 3.87
CA ALA A 44 -15.58 3.03 4.98
C ALA A 44 -14.10 3.24 5.28
N GLU A 45 -13.34 2.15 5.31
CA GLU A 45 -11.89 2.24 5.54
C GLU A 45 -11.20 2.99 4.41
N ALA A 46 -11.62 2.73 3.17
CA ALA A 46 -11.04 3.38 2.01
C ALA A 46 -11.28 4.88 2.04
N GLU A 47 -12.49 5.29 2.42
CA GLU A 47 -12.82 6.70 2.51
C GLU A 47 -12.02 7.39 3.61
N THR A 48 -11.85 6.72 4.74
CA THR A 48 -11.05 7.27 5.84
C THR A 48 -9.59 7.46 5.40
N LEU A 49 -9.03 6.46 4.73
CA LEU A 49 -7.66 6.56 4.23
C LEU A 49 -7.53 7.62 3.17
N MET A 50 -8.51 7.72 2.28
CA MET A 50 -8.50 8.75 1.24
C MET A 50 -8.48 10.15 1.84
N LEU A 51 -9.28 10.38 2.87
CA LEU A 51 -9.28 11.67 3.55
C LEU A 51 -7.95 11.94 4.24
N GLN A 52 -7.35 10.89 4.82
CA GLN A 52 -6.05 11.04 5.45
C GLN A 52 -4.98 11.44 4.43
N VAL A 53 -4.99 10.80 3.26
CA VAL A 53 -4.06 11.14 2.19
C VAL A 53 -4.25 12.58 1.77
N HIS A 54 -5.50 12.99 1.62
CA HIS A 54 -5.81 14.36 1.18
C HIS A 54 -5.32 15.40 2.19
N ARG A 55 -5.46 15.12 3.47
CA ARG A 55 -5.08 16.07 4.51
C ARG A 55 -3.61 16.05 4.86
N SER A 56 -3.00 14.86 4.83
CA SER A 56 -1.63 14.67 5.35
C SER A 56 -0.62 14.39 4.27
N VAL A 57 -0.99 14.52 3.01
CA VAL A 57 -0.13 14.30 1.86
C VAL A 57 0.11 12.82 1.60
N LYS A 58 0.13 11.98 2.62
CA LYS A 58 0.36 10.53 2.44
C LYS A 58 -0.30 9.76 3.57
N ALA A 59 -0.46 8.46 3.35
CA ALA A 59 -0.98 7.55 4.36
C ALA A 59 -0.42 6.16 4.15
N VAL A 60 -0.21 5.44 5.24
CA VAL A 60 0.19 4.04 5.16
C VAL A 60 -1.07 3.22 4.92
N VAL A 61 -1.06 2.43 3.86
CA VAL A 61 -2.21 1.63 3.48
C VAL A 61 -2.22 0.30 4.23
N GLY A 62 -1.06 -0.30 4.40
CA GLY A 62 -0.97 -1.58 5.08
C GLY A 62 0.46 -2.06 5.12
N ILE A 63 0.63 -3.20 5.80
CA ILE A 63 1.93 -3.81 6.00
C ILE A 63 1.84 -5.26 5.52
N TYR A 64 2.77 -5.66 4.67
CA TYR A 64 2.73 -6.95 3.98
C TYR A 64 4.13 -7.52 3.85
N THR A 65 4.22 -8.77 3.44
CA THR A 65 5.52 -9.29 3.01
C THR A 65 5.91 -8.60 1.71
N TYR A 66 7.19 -8.68 1.36
CA TYR A 66 7.70 -7.96 0.19
C TYR A 66 6.95 -8.31 -1.08
N ASP A 67 6.76 -9.59 -1.34
CA ASP A 67 6.11 -10.01 -2.58
C ASP A 67 4.70 -9.47 -2.70
N ILE A 68 3.95 -9.54 -1.60
CA ILE A 68 2.58 -9.06 -1.61
C ILE A 68 2.55 -7.55 -1.75
N ALA A 69 3.43 -6.85 -1.02
CA ALA A 69 3.48 -5.39 -1.09
C ALA A 69 3.79 -4.93 -2.51
N MET A 70 4.79 -5.54 -3.14
CA MET A 70 5.18 -5.17 -4.51
C MET A 70 4.09 -5.49 -5.52
N SER A 71 3.43 -6.64 -5.37
CA SER A 71 2.32 -6.99 -6.25
C SER A 71 1.21 -5.94 -6.18
N LYS A 72 0.88 -5.51 -4.98
CA LYS A 72 -0.18 -4.52 -4.81
C LYS A 72 0.22 -3.16 -5.35
N VAL A 73 1.46 -2.74 -5.07
CA VAL A 73 1.96 -1.47 -5.59
C VAL A 73 1.97 -1.48 -7.12
N ASN A 74 2.44 -2.58 -7.71
CA ASN A 74 2.51 -2.68 -9.16
C ASN A 74 1.13 -2.65 -9.79
N LYS A 75 0.18 -3.36 -9.19
CA LYS A 75 -1.18 -3.37 -9.72
C LYS A 75 -1.82 -2.00 -9.62
N ALA A 76 -1.68 -1.34 -8.48
CA ALA A 76 -2.24 -0.01 -8.30
C ALA A 76 -1.62 0.98 -9.27
N THR A 77 -0.31 0.91 -9.45
CA THR A 77 0.40 1.80 -10.35
C THR A 77 -0.05 1.57 -11.80
N GLN A 78 -0.23 0.31 -12.19
CA GLN A 78 -0.71 -0.01 -13.53
C GLN A 78 -2.10 0.54 -13.76
N MET A 79 -3.00 0.36 -12.79
CA MET A 79 -4.36 0.87 -12.91
C MET A 79 -4.37 2.40 -13.03
N ALA A 80 -3.53 3.07 -12.25
CA ALA A 80 -3.44 4.52 -12.30
C ALA A 80 -2.91 4.98 -13.66
N CYS A 81 -1.90 4.29 -14.17
CA CYS A 81 -1.33 4.62 -15.47
C CYS A 81 -2.38 4.46 -16.57
N GLU A 82 -3.15 3.40 -16.53
CA GLU A 82 -4.19 3.16 -17.53
C GLU A 82 -5.30 4.20 -17.44
N ALA A 83 -5.57 4.70 -16.24
CA ALA A 83 -6.58 5.73 -16.06
C ALA A 83 -6.05 7.14 -16.33
N GLY A 84 -4.75 7.26 -16.53
CA GLY A 84 -4.14 8.57 -16.80
C GLY A 84 -3.84 9.39 -15.57
N PHE A 85 -3.74 8.75 -14.39
CA PHE A 85 -3.47 9.46 -13.15
C PHE A 85 -2.03 9.22 -12.68
N PRO A 86 -1.36 10.25 -12.13
CA PRO A 86 0.01 10.12 -11.64
C PRO A 86 0.09 9.62 -10.20
N LEU A 87 -0.83 8.77 -9.80
CA LEU A 87 -0.87 8.26 -8.43
C LEU A 87 0.42 7.52 -8.09
N ARG A 88 0.97 7.83 -6.92
CA ARG A 88 2.23 7.25 -6.50
C ARG A 88 2.05 6.43 -5.23
N LEU A 89 2.62 5.24 -5.23
CA LEU A 89 2.68 4.39 -4.05
C LEU A 89 4.11 3.91 -3.89
N THR A 90 4.53 3.71 -2.65
CA THR A 90 5.86 3.20 -2.37
C THR A 90 5.77 2.00 -1.45
N CYS A 91 6.84 1.20 -1.47
CA CYS A 91 6.97 0.00 -0.66
C CYS A 91 8.31 0.12 0.06
N GLU A 92 8.30 0.18 1.37
CA GLU A 92 9.50 0.38 2.17
C GLU A 92 9.54 -0.61 3.32
N PRO A 93 10.73 -1.01 3.78
CA PRO A 93 10.81 -1.87 4.96
C PRO A 93 10.14 -1.19 6.15
N GLU A 94 9.44 -1.98 6.90
CA GLU A 94 8.75 -1.48 8.10
C GLU A 94 9.72 -0.99 9.16
#